data_d7fad0c08426155683bbdf36add377d4
#
_entry.id   d7fad0c08426155683bbdf36add377d4
#
_cell.length_a   1.000
_cell.length_b   1.000
_cell.length_c   1.000
_cell.angle_alpha   90.00
_cell.angle_beta   90.00
_cell.angle_gamma   90.00
#
_symmetry.space_group_name_H-M   'P 1'
#
loop_
_entity.id
_entity.type
_entity.pdbx_description
1 polymer ?
#
loop_
_entity_poly.entity_id
_entity_poly.type
_entity_poly.pdbx_seq_one_letter_code
_entity_poly.pdbx_strand_id
1 'polypeptide(L)'
;MENLTFDYKFYRIPKRFFKEDTFRDMTNAAKVLYGILLDRKCLSDSNGDAWRDEYGITYIIFTIEEIMNLMNLGNKKVNKMFKELEEHGLIYRRHQGLGRPNKIY
;
A
#
# COMPACT_ATOMS: atom_id res chain seq x y z
N MET A 1 28.62 10.50 0.14
CA MET A 1 27.17 10.40 -0.04
C MET A 1 26.41 11.38 0.83
N GLU A 2 27.01 12.51 1.03
CA GLU A 2 26.42 13.55 1.87
C GLU A 2 25.11 14.06 1.30
N ASN A 3 24.93 13.97 0.01
CA ASN A 3 23.69 14.45 -0.60
C ASN A 3 22.48 13.57 -0.29
N LEU A 4 22.68 12.44 0.40
CA LEU A 4 21.57 11.64 0.87
C LEU A 4 20.85 12.31 2.04
N THR A 5 21.42 13.40 2.54
CA THR A 5 20.78 14.15 3.61
C THR A 5 19.47 14.78 3.21
N PHE A 6 19.25 14.99 1.90
CA PHE A 6 18.02 15.58 1.43
C PHE A 6 16.82 14.69 1.72
N ASP A 7 17.04 13.41 1.96
CA ASP A 7 15.93 12.49 2.03
C ASP A 7 16.17 11.34 3.01
N TYR A 8 15.66 11.51 4.19
CA TYR A 8 15.62 10.44 5.19
C TYR A 8 14.26 9.76 5.23
N LYS A 9 13.42 10.04 4.24
CA LYS A 9 12.11 9.44 4.14
C LYS A 9 12.13 8.35 3.10
N PHE A 10 11.77 7.16 3.50
CA PHE A 10 11.85 5.99 2.65
C PHE A 10 10.58 5.17 2.74
N TYR A 11 10.22 4.52 1.63
CA TYR A 11 9.23 3.46 1.71
C TYR A 11 9.94 2.20 2.18
N ARG A 12 9.29 1.49 3.09
CA ARG A 12 9.84 0.27 3.65
C ARG A 12 9.23 -0.94 2.96
N ILE A 13 10.11 -1.81 2.45
CA ILE A 13 9.67 -3.04 1.81
C ILE A 13 10.25 -4.20 2.61
N PRO A 14 9.39 -5.11 3.13
CA PRO A 14 9.89 -6.23 3.92
C PRO A 14 10.89 -7.08 3.14
N LYS A 15 12.01 -7.37 3.73
CA LYS A 15 13.02 -8.21 3.10
C LYS A 15 12.49 -9.60 2.78
N ARG A 16 11.55 -10.11 3.56
CA ARG A 16 10.95 -11.43 3.36
C ARG A 16 10.29 -11.56 2.00
N PHE A 17 9.85 -10.47 1.40
CA PHE A 17 9.26 -10.50 0.06
C PHE A 17 10.23 -10.99 -1.00
N PHE A 18 11.52 -10.87 -0.72
CA PHE A 18 12.56 -11.30 -1.64
C PHE A 18 13.23 -12.60 -1.22
N LYS A 19 12.98 -13.06 0.00
CA LYS A 19 13.67 -14.23 0.56
C LYS A 19 12.78 -15.45 0.70
N GLU A 20 11.48 -15.26 0.91
CA GLU A 20 10.56 -16.37 1.12
C GLU A 20 9.89 -16.80 -0.17
N ASP A 21 9.81 -18.08 -0.39
CA ASP A 21 9.21 -18.64 -1.61
C ASP A 21 7.73 -18.25 -1.78
N THR A 22 7.04 -18.01 -0.67
CA THR A 22 5.64 -17.60 -0.67
C THR A 22 5.40 -16.37 -1.54
N PHE A 23 6.39 -15.48 -1.63
CA PHE A 23 6.26 -14.21 -2.35
C PHE A 23 6.97 -14.18 -3.70
N ARG A 24 7.44 -15.33 -4.19
CA ARG A 24 8.18 -15.38 -5.45
C ARG A 24 7.37 -14.95 -6.67
N ASP A 25 6.10 -15.30 -6.68
CA ASP A 25 5.23 -14.96 -7.81
C ASP A 25 4.67 -13.55 -7.73
N MET A 26 4.96 -12.83 -6.65
CA MET A 26 4.51 -11.45 -6.52
C MET A 26 5.47 -10.53 -7.26
N THR A 27 4.92 -9.65 -8.11
CA THR A 27 5.76 -8.73 -8.89
C THR A 27 6.45 -7.70 -7.99
N ASN A 28 7.57 -7.17 -8.46
CA ASN A 28 8.27 -6.11 -7.73
C ASN A 28 7.41 -4.87 -7.58
N ALA A 29 6.59 -4.57 -8.59
CA ALA A 29 5.67 -3.44 -8.51
C ALA A 29 4.68 -3.59 -7.36
N ALA A 30 4.16 -4.80 -7.14
CA ALA A 30 3.27 -5.05 -6.02
C ALA A 30 3.99 -4.91 -4.68
N LYS A 31 5.25 -5.33 -4.62
CA LYS A 31 6.07 -5.17 -3.40
C LYS A 31 6.28 -3.70 -3.07
N VAL A 32 6.53 -2.88 -4.08
CA VAL A 32 6.67 -1.44 -3.90
C VAL A 32 5.35 -0.83 -3.44
N LEU A 33 4.26 -1.25 -4.04
CA LEU A 33 2.92 -0.78 -3.62
C LEU A 33 2.68 -1.06 -2.14
N TYR A 34 3.05 -2.23 -1.67
CA TYR A 34 2.91 -2.55 -0.25
C TYR A 34 3.65 -1.54 0.63
N GLY A 35 4.88 -1.20 0.24
CA GLY A 35 5.67 -0.20 0.97
C GLY A 35 5.00 1.17 1.00
N ILE A 36 4.37 1.56 -0.10
CA ILE A 36 3.65 2.82 -0.19
C ILE A 36 2.43 2.82 0.74
N LEU A 37 1.67 1.73 0.73
CA LEU A 37 0.50 1.61 1.59
C LEU A 37 0.87 1.60 3.06
N LEU A 38 1.94 0.88 3.39
CA LEU A 38 2.45 0.82 4.76
C LEU A 38 2.86 2.20 5.26
N ASP A 39 3.52 2.98 4.41
CA ASP A 39 3.93 4.33 4.74
C ASP A 39 2.72 5.21 5.07
N ARG A 40 1.67 5.13 4.27
CA ARG A 40 0.45 5.88 4.51
C ARG A 40 -0.17 5.52 5.85
N LYS A 41 -0.20 4.24 6.17
CA LYS A 41 -0.75 3.77 7.43
C LYS A 41 0.08 4.26 8.62
N CYS A 42 1.39 4.18 8.51
CA CYS A 42 2.28 4.63 9.59
C CYS A 42 2.16 6.14 9.84
N LEU A 43 2.05 6.93 8.77
CA LEU A 43 1.88 8.37 8.91
C LEU A 43 0.55 8.70 9.61
N SER A 44 -0.52 8.01 9.25
CA SER A 44 -1.82 8.21 9.88
C SER A 44 -1.77 7.89 11.36
N ASP A 45 -1.17 6.77 11.71
CA ASP A 45 -1.03 6.36 13.12
C ASP A 45 -0.21 7.36 13.92
N SER A 46 0.92 7.83 13.36
CA SER A 46 1.83 8.76 14.03
C SER A 46 1.19 10.11 14.30
N ASN A 47 0.35 10.56 13.39
CA ASN A 47 -0.28 11.87 13.49
C ASN A 47 -1.58 11.85 14.28
N GLY A 48 -2.00 10.69 14.76
CA GLY A 48 -3.27 10.55 15.45
C GLY A 48 -4.47 10.69 14.55
N ASP A 49 -4.24 10.70 13.25
CA ASP A 49 -5.28 10.85 12.22
C ASP A 49 -5.76 9.51 11.66
N ALA A 50 -5.40 8.42 12.32
CA ALA A 50 -5.77 7.10 11.84
C ALA A 50 -7.30 6.95 11.81
N TRP A 51 -7.78 6.50 10.67
CA TRP A 51 -9.20 6.23 10.50
C TRP A 51 -9.51 4.85 11.02
N ARG A 52 -10.61 4.75 11.75
CA ARG A 52 -11.05 3.49 12.33
C ARG A 52 -12.46 3.17 11.87
N ASP A 53 -12.72 1.90 11.61
CA ASP A 53 -14.05 1.47 11.24
C ASP A 53 -14.92 1.27 12.48
N GLU A 54 -16.13 0.76 12.29
CA GLU A 54 -17.08 0.53 13.38
C GLU A 54 -16.59 -0.49 14.41
N TYR A 55 -15.57 -1.26 14.08
CA TYR A 55 -14.97 -2.25 15.00
C TYR A 55 -13.67 -1.74 15.62
N GLY A 56 -13.31 -0.49 15.37
CA GLY A 56 -12.09 0.09 15.91
C GLY A 56 -10.82 -0.32 15.18
N ILE A 57 -10.95 -0.92 14.00
CA ILE A 57 -9.80 -1.38 13.23
C ILE A 57 -9.33 -0.26 12.29
N THR A 58 -8.04 0.02 12.33
CA THR A 58 -7.43 1.08 11.51
C THR A 58 -7.44 0.70 10.04
N TYR A 59 -7.82 1.64 9.18
CA TYR A 59 -7.73 1.48 7.74
C TYR A 59 -7.16 2.74 7.11
N ILE A 60 -6.80 2.63 5.83
CA ILE A 60 -6.38 3.78 5.03
C ILE A 60 -7.24 3.86 3.78
N ILE A 61 -7.24 5.05 3.17
CA ILE A 61 -7.83 5.25 1.85
C ILE A 61 -6.71 5.69 0.92
N PHE A 62 -6.57 4.97 -0.18
CA PHE A 62 -5.58 5.28 -1.20
C PHE A 62 -6.20 4.81 -2.52
N THR A 63 -6.60 5.74 -3.35
CA THR A 63 -7.34 5.39 -4.56
C THR A 63 -6.42 4.81 -5.64
N ILE A 64 -7.03 4.07 -6.56
CA ILE A 64 -6.31 3.55 -7.73
C ILE A 64 -5.67 4.71 -8.49
N GLU A 65 -6.41 5.81 -8.64
CA GLU A 65 -5.93 6.98 -9.36
C GLU A 65 -4.71 7.61 -8.70
N GLU A 66 -4.72 7.71 -7.37
CA GLU A 66 -3.57 8.23 -6.64
C GLU A 66 -2.33 7.38 -6.88
N ILE A 67 -2.49 6.05 -6.86
CA ILE A 67 -1.38 5.14 -7.11
C ILE A 67 -0.90 5.22 -8.56
N MET A 68 -1.83 5.34 -9.51
CA MET A 68 -1.48 5.51 -10.91
C MET A 68 -0.57 6.73 -11.10
N ASN A 69 -0.93 7.83 -10.47
CA ASN A 69 -0.16 9.06 -10.56
C ASN A 69 1.18 8.95 -9.84
N LEU A 70 1.17 8.35 -8.67
CA LEU A 70 2.38 8.21 -7.85
C LEU A 70 3.42 7.30 -8.50
N MET A 71 2.98 6.20 -9.08
CA MET A 71 3.87 5.20 -9.67
C MET A 71 4.03 5.34 -11.18
N ASN A 72 3.27 6.24 -11.80
CA ASN A 72 3.27 6.42 -13.24
C ASN A 72 2.92 5.12 -13.97
N LEU A 73 1.84 4.51 -13.56
CA LEU A 73 1.36 3.25 -14.12
C LEU A 73 -0.09 3.38 -14.56
N GLY A 74 -0.51 2.51 -15.46
CA GLY A 74 -1.89 2.49 -15.92
C GLY A 74 -2.84 1.78 -14.97
N ASN A 75 -4.12 1.96 -15.23
CA ASN A 75 -5.19 1.40 -14.39
C ASN A 75 -5.12 -0.12 -14.25
N LYS A 76 -4.94 -0.83 -15.35
CA LYS A 76 -4.90 -2.30 -15.32
C LYS A 76 -3.76 -2.81 -14.46
N LYS A 77 -2.60 -2.19 -14.60
CA LYS A 77 -1.42 -2.59 -13.85
C LYS A 77 -1.61 -2.39 -12.35
N VAL A 78 -2.12 -1.22 -11.98
CA VAL A 78 -2.35 -0.90 -10.57
C VAL A 78 -3.40 -1.84 -9.97
N ASN A 79 -4.47 -2.10 -10.67
CA ASN A 79 -5.49 -3.05 -10.20
C ASN A 79 -4.91 -4.44 -9.98
N LYS A 80 -4.05 -4.88 -10.89
CA LYS A 80 -3.39 -6.17 -10.76
C LYS A 80 -2.49 -6.22 -9.52
N MET A 81 -1.77 -5.13 -9.27
CA MET A 81 -0.91 -5.04 -8.09
C MET A 81 -1.70 -5.17 -6.79
N PHE A 82 -2.83 -4.48 -6.69
CA PHE A 82 -3.71 -4.62 -5.53
C PHE A 82 -4.19 -6.06 -5.35
N LYS A 83 -4.56 -6.70 -6.46
CA LYS A 83 -5.00 -8.10 -6.41
C LYS A 83 -3.89 -9.01 -5.91
N GLU A 84 -2.67 -8.80 -6.36
CA GLU A 84 -1.53 -9.60 -5.89
C GLU A 84 -1.39 -9.52 -4.38
N LEU A 85 -1.50 -8.30 -3.83
CA LEU A 85 -1.39 -8.12 -2.38
C LEU A 85 -2.55 -8.80 -1.64
N GLU A 86 -3.74 -8.73 -2.20
CA GLU A 86 -4.90 -9.41 -1.61
C GLU A 86 -4.74 -10.93 -1.66
N GLU A 87 -4.27 -11.46 -2.77
CA GLU A 87 -4.08 -12.89 -2.95
C GLU A 87 -3.04 -13.47 -2.00
N HIS A 88 -2.06 -12.65 -1.64
CA HIS A 88 -1.04 -13.06 -0.66
C HIS A 88 -1.44 -12.76 0.79
N GLY A 89 -2.67 -12.31 1.00
CA GLY A 89 -3.16 -12.05 2.34
C GLY A 89 -2.52 -10.85 3.04
N LEU A 90 -1.90 -9.95 2.28
CA LEU A 90 -1.19 -8.82 2.84
C LEU A 90 -2.07 -7.62 3.09
N ILE A 91 -3.14 -7.48 2.33
CA ILE A 91 -4.13 -6.42 2.52
C ILE A 91 -5.53 -6.98 2.32
N TYR A 92 -6.49 -6.22 2.81
CA TYR A 92 -7.90 -6.48 2.58
C TYR A 92 -8.56 -5.17 2.18
N ARG A 93 -9.27 -5.17 1.07
CA ARG A 93 -10.02 -4.00 0.61
C ARG A 93 -11.50 -4.21 0.85
N ARG A 94 -12.14 -3.23 1.45
CA ARG A 94 -13.56 -3.26 1.72
C ARG A 94 -14.27 -2.17 0.92
N HIS A 95 -15.27 -2.56 0.16
CA HIS A 95 -16.10 -1.62 -0.60
C HIS A 95 -16.96 -0.79 0.34
N GLN A 96 -17.03 0.50 0.08
CA GLN A 96 -17.92 1.40 0.82
C GLN A 96 -19.18 1.73 0.05
N GLY A 97 -19.30 1.25 -1.19
CA GLY A 97 -20.42 1.53 -2.04
C GLY A 97 -20.02 2.32 -3.26
N LEU A 98 -20.99 2.55 -4.13
CA LEU A 98 -20.75 3.21 -5.40
C LEU A 98 -20.26 4.64 -5.18
N GLY A 99 -19.20 5.00 -5.90
CA GLY A 99 -18.65 6.35 -5.86
C GLY A 99 -17.76 6.64 -4.65
N ARG A 100 -17.53 5.67 -3.78
CA ARG A 100 -16.65 5.84 -2.63
C ARG A 100 -15.40 4.99 -2.77
N PRO A 101 -14.24 5.51 -2.33
CA PRO A 101 -13.01 4.71 -2.35
C PRO A 101 -13.11 3.55 -1.37
N ASN A 102 -12.36 2.50 -1.65
CA ASN A 102 -12.29 1.32 -0.77
C ASN A 102 -11.49 1.64 0.48
N LYS A 103 -11.89 1.01 1.59
CA LYS A 103 -11.06 0.99 2.79
C LYS A 103 -10.01 -0.10 2.61
N ILE A 104 -8.77 0.19 3.00
CA ILE A 104 -7.66 -0.76 2.89
C ILE A 104 -7.14 -1.06 4.30
N TYR A 105 -7.12 -2.32 4.62
CA TYR A 105 -6.65 -2.78 5.93
C TYR A 105 -5.29 -3.44 5.85
#